data_16c38c7090cc97f9e5893004c5a56c35
#
_entry.id   16c38c7090cc97f9e5893004c5a56c35
#
_cell.length_a   1.000
_cell.length_b   1.000
_cell.length_c   1.000
_cell.angle_alpha   90.00
_cell.angle_beta   90.00
_cell.angle_gamma   90.00
#
_symmetry.space_group_name_H-M   'P 1'
#
loop_
_entity.id
_entity.type
_entity.pdbx_description
1 polymer ?
#
loop_
_entity_poly.entity_id
_entity_poly.type
_entity_poly.pdbx_seq_one_letter_code
_entity_poly.pdbx_strand_id
1 'polypeptide(L)'
;MTERQIKLLTAIIEQYAEIAEPVGSVTLAKLFGVSSATIRSDMVQLELAGYIAQPHTSAGRVPTDKGYRLYVNQITDAPLDESPLLDRGARALDARVATHADRSDRAIRSAVDSLVELTHNLGLATIGDQLYMSGMANLFSQPEFVGSSHNVQQVA
;
A
#
# COMPACT_ATOMS: atom_id res chain seq x y z
N MET A 1 -22.35 0.71 6.05
CA MET A 1 -21.35 1.73 6.44
C MET A 1 -21.78 3.09 5.92
N THR A 2 -21.54 4.16 6.68
CA THR A 2 -21.74 5.54 6.21
C THR A 2 -20.54 5.98 5.36
N GLU A 3 -20.73 7.03 4.54
CA GLU A 3 -19.62 7.60 3.75
C GLU A 3 -18.44 8.06 4.65
N ARG A 4 -18.75 8.63 5.84
CA ARG A 4 -17.72 9.02 6.80
C ARG A 4 -16.93 7.81 7.32
N GLN A 5 -17.60 6.70 7.61
CA GLN A 5 -16.93 5.45 8.05
C GLN A 5 -16.04 4.87 6.96
N ILE A 6 -16.44 4.97 5.70
CA ILE A 6 -15.61 4.56 4.56
C ILE A 6 -14.34 5.41 4.49
N LYS A 7 -14.48 6.75 4.50
CA LYS A 7 -13.35 7.67 4.52
C LYS A 7 -12.44 7.46 5.73
N LEU A 8 -13.02 7.16 6.90
CA LEU A 8 -12.25 6.87 8.10
C LEU A 8 -11.44 5.58 7.97
N LEU A 9 -12.02 4.52 7.42
CA LEU A 9 -11.31 3.26 7.14
C LEU A 9 -10.16 3.48 6.16
N THR A 10 -10.40 4.20 5.07
CA THR A 10 -9.37 4.61 4.10
C THR A 10 -8.19 5.30 4.80
N ALA A 11 -8.46 6.33 5.60
CA ALA A 11 -7.43 7.08 6.32
C ALA A 11 -6.66 6.22 7.34
N ILE A 12 -7.31 5.26 7.99
CA ILE A 12 -6.65 4.30 8.89
C ILE A 12 -5.69 3.41 8.10
N ILE A 13 -6.12 2.90 6.94
CA ILE A 13 -5.30 2.01 6.10
C ILE A 13 -4.09 2.76 5.56
N GLU A 14 -4.28 3.94 5.00
CA GLU A 14 -3.21 4.76 4.43
C GLU A 14 -2.17 5.14 5.50
N GLN A 15 -2.61 5.64 6.66
CA GLN A 15 -1.68 5.94 7.75
C GLN A 15 -0.94 4.70 8.27
N TYR A 16 -1.64 3.58 8.41
CA TYR A 16 -1.01 2.36 8.87
C TYR A 16 0.02 1.83 7.86
N ALA A 17 -0.25 1.95 6.57
CA ALA A 17 0.69 1.57 5.51
C ALA A 17 1.97 2.44 5.51
N GLU A 18 1.86 3.73 5.92
CA GLU A 18 3.02 4.63 5.98
C GLU A 18 3.92 4.37 7.20
N ILE A 19 3.31 4.12 8.38
CA ILE A 19 4.06 4.12 9.64
C ILE A 19 4.11 2.76 10.34
N ALA A 20 3.34 1.77 9.88
CA ALA A 20 3.18 0.44 10.48
C ALA A 20 2.83 0.45 11.99
N GLU A 21 2.22 1.54 12.48
CA GLU A 21 1.81 1.71 13.87
C GLU A 21 0.29 1.87 14.00
N PRO A 22 -0.33 1.39 15.11
CA PRO A 22 -1.76 1.53 15.32
C PRO A 22 -2.23 2.99 15.32
N VAL A 23 -3.24 3.31 14.52
CA VAL A 23 -3.72 4.66 14.26
C VAL A 23 -4.64 5.14 15.39
N GLY A 24 -4.29 6.28 16.00
CA GLY A 24 -5.01 6.87 17.12
C GLY A 24 -6.17 7.79 16.72
N SER A 25 -7.24 7.82 17.54
CA SER A 25 -8.40 8.68 17.28
C SER A 25 -8.10 10.20 17.31
N VAL A 26 -7.04 10.62 17.99
CA VAL A 26 -6.66 12.04 18.08
C VAL A 26 -6.11 12.55 16.75
N THR A 27 -5.28 11.76 16.08
CA THR A 27 -4.73 12.08 14.76
C THR A 27 -5.85 12.20 13.73
N LEU A 28 -6.74 11.21 13.71
CA LEU A 28 -7.88 11.20 12.79
C LEU A 28 -8.89 12.32 13.07
N ALA A 29 -9.10 12.69 14.34
CA ALA A 29 -9.97 13.81 14.71
C ALA A 29 -9.50 15.13 14.10
N LYS A 30 -8.19 15.37 14.07
CA LYS A 30 -7.59 16.54 13.40
C LYS A 30 -7.82 16.50 11.89
N LEU A 31 -7.62 15.34 11.27
CA LEU A 31 -7.79 15.16 9.81
C LEU A 31 -9.26 15.40 9.39
N PHE A 32 -10.22 14.90 10.18
CA PHE A 32 -11.64 14.97 9.85
C PHE A 32 -12.35 16.24 10.39
N GLY A 33 -11.66 17.06 11.16
CA GLY A 33 -12.25 18.27 11.75
C GLY A 33 -13.40 17.99 12.74
N VAL A 34 -13.37 16.83 13.42
CA VAL A 34 -14.39 16.42 14.40
C VAL A 34 -13.77 16.05 15.75
N SER A 35 -14.59 15.84 16.77
CA SER A 35 -14.08 15.43 18.08
C SER A 35 -13.49 14.02 18.07
N SER A 36 -12.48 13.76 18.92
CA SER A 36 -11.92 12.41 19.08
C SER A 36 -12.95 11.41 19.63
N ALA A 37 -13.98 11.89 20.32
CA ALA A 37 -15.10 11.05 20.78
C ALA A 37 -15.95 10.57 19.59
N THR A 38 -16.21 11.43 18.61
CA THR A 38 -16.92 11.07 17.37
C THR A 38 -16.15 10.02 16.59
N ILE A 39 -14.82 10.22 16.42
CA ILE A 39 -13.94 9.24 15.74
C ILE A 39 -13.95 7.90 16.48
N ARG A 40 -13.86 7.89 17.82
CA ARG A 40 -13.91 6.64 18.60
C ARG A 40 -15.22 5.89 18.38
N SER A 41 -16.35 6.61 18.33
CA SER A 41 -17.66 5.99 18.05
C SER A 41 -17.67 5.31 16.67
N ASP A 42 -17.18 5.98 15.65
CA ASP A 42 -17.07 5.40 14.30
C ASP A 42 -16.08 4.22 14.25
N MET A 43 -14.94 4.31 14.96
CA MET A 43 -13.98 3.22 15.09
C MET A 43 -14.60 1.98 15.74
N VAL A 44 -15.41 2.14 16.79
CA VAL A 44 -16.13 1.02 17.44
C VAL A 44 -17.06 0.35 16.43
N GLN A 45 -17.79 1.11 15.61
CA GLN A 45 -18.65 0.53 14.58
C GLN A 45 -17.87 -0.23 13.50
N LEU A 46 -16.74 0.30 13.07
CA LEU A 46 -15.85 -0.37 12.11
C LEU A 46 -15.23 -1.64 12.69
N GLU A 47 -14.89 -1.63 13.99
CA GLU A 47 -14.35 -2.78 14.71
C GLU A 47 -15.40 -3.88 14.87
N LEU A 48 -16.63 -3.53 15.29
CA LEU A 48 -17.76 -4.46 15.37
C LEU A 48 -18.10 -5.07 14.01
N ALA A 49 -17.94 -4.31 12.93
CA ALA A 49 -18.10 -4.79 11.57
C ALA A 49 -16.89 -5.61 11.06
N GLY A 50 -15.80 -5.69 11.83
CA GLY A 50 -14.62 -6.48 11.54
C GLY A 50 -13.66 -5.88 10.50
N TYR A 51 -13.72 -4.57 10.23
CA TYR A 51 -12.84 -3.90 9.27
C TYR A 51 -11.51 -3.41 9.88
N ILE A 52 -11.53 -3.14 11.19
CA ILE A 52 -10.35 -2.77 11.97
C ILE A 52 -10.32 -3.57 13.25
N ALA A 53 -9.17 -3.65 13.91
CA ALA A 53 -8.99 -4.31 15.19
C ALA A 53 -8.16 -3.45 16.14
N GLN A 54 -8.32 -3.68 17.45
CA GLN A 54 -7.45 -3.11 18.47
C GLN A 54 -6.43 -4.16 18.91
N PRO A 55 -5.12 -3.98 18.66
CA PRO A 55 -4.10 -4.99 19.01
C PRO A 55 -4.00 -5.21 20.53
N HIS A 56 -4.15 -4.13 21.33
CA HIS A 56 -4.16 -4.18 22.79
C HIS A 56 -4.89 -2.95 23.37
N THR A 57 -5.30 -3.02 24.62
CA THR A 57 -6.25 -2.10 25.28
C THR A 57 -5.93 -0.61 25.18
N SER A 58 -4.65 -0.22 25.11
CA SER A 58 -4.21 1.19 24.98
C SER A 58 -3.78 1.56 23.56
N ALA A 59 -3.80 0.62 22.62
CA ALA A 59 -3.43 0.89 21.22
C ALA A 59 -4.51 1.64 20.44
N GLY A 60 -4.09 2.28 19.34
CA GLY A 60 -4.97 2.71 18.27
C GLY A 60 -5.66 1.53 17.58
N ARG A 61 -5.98 1.69 16.33
CA ARG A 61 -6.60 0.65 15.51
C ARG A 61 -5.71 0.29 14.33
N VAL A 62 -5.72 -0.98 13.96
CA VAL A 62 -5.06 -1.52 12.79
C VAL A 62 -6.09 -2.07 11.80
N PRO A 63 -5.84 -2.02 10.49
CA PRO A 63 -6.71 -2.66 9.51
C PRO A 63 -6.70 -4.18 9.67
N THR A 64 -7.83 -4.83 9.34
CA THR A 64 -7.91 -6.29 9.17
C THR A 64 -7.84 -6.65 7.69
N ASP A 65 -7.68 -7.94 7.36
CA ASP A 65 -7.76 -8.43 5.97
C ASP A 65 -9.07 -8.00 5.28
N LYS A 66 -10.18 -8.00 6.04
CA LYS A 66 -11.48 -7.54 5.54
C LYS A 66 -11.46 -6.04 5.23
N GLY A 67 -10.79 -5.23 6.05
CA GLY A 67 -10.60 -3.81 5.82
C GLY A 67 -9.79 -3.53 4.57
N TYR A 68 -8.63 -4.17 4.44
CA TYR A 68 -7.78 -4.06 3.26
C TYR A 68 -8.50 -4.49 1.98
N ARG A 69 -9.24 -5.60 2.01
CA ARG A 69 -9.99 -6.09 0.84
C ARG A 69 -11.05 -5.10 0.38
N LEU A 70 -11.76 -4.46 1.30
CA LEU A 70 -12.72 -3.40 0.96
C LEU A 70 -12.03 -2.20 0.31
N TYR A 71 -10.90 -1.76 0.88
CA TYR A 71 -10.12 -0.64 0.36
C TYR A 71 -9.59 -0.91 -1.06
N VAL A 72 -9.00 -2.09 -1.29
CA VAL A 72 -8.49 -2.49 -2.61
C VAL A 72 -9.62 -2.53 -3.64
N ASN A 73 -10.77 -3.11 -3.29
CA ASN A 73 -11.92 -3.15 -4.21
C ASN A 73 -12.38 -1.73 -4.59
N GLN A 74 -12.40 -0.78 -3.64
CA GLN A 74 -12.77 0.61 -3.93
C GLN A 74 -11.80 1.30 -4.89
N ILE A 75 -10.49 1.05 -4.74
CA ILE A 75 -9.47 1.59 -5.66
C ILE A 75 -9.60 0.95 -7.03
N THR A 76 -9.82 -0.38 -7.09
CA THR A 76 -9.92 -1.12 -8.36
C THR A 76 -11.18 -0.74 -9.13
N ASP A 77 -12.28 -0.47 -8.44
CA ASP A 77 -13.55 -0.06 -9.04
C ASP A 77 -13.60 1.44 -9.40
N ALA A 78 -12.65 2.23 -8.87
CA ALA A 78 -12.53 3.64 -9.23
C ALA A 78 -12.02 3.77 -10.68
N PRO A 79 -12.56 4.69 -11.50
CA PRO A 79 -11.96 5.01 -12.78
C PRO A 79 -10.50 5.39 -12.56
N LEU A 80 -9.60 4.81 -13.36
CA LEU A 80 -8.20 5.24 -13.37
C LEU A 80 -8.20 6.72 -13.75
N ASP A 81 -7.91 7.57 -12.79
CA ASP A 81 -7.82 9.00 -13.04
C ASP A 81 -6.69 9.21 -14.07
N GLU A 82 -6.95 9.95 -15.14
CA GLU A 82 -5.95 10.29 -16.17
C GLU A 82 -4.96 11.29 -15.56
N SER A 83 -4.19 10.82 -14.57
CA SER A 83 -3.17 11.63 -13.91
C SER A 83 -2.01 11.86 -14.88
N PRO A 84 -1.57 13.12 -15.07
CA PRO A 84 -0.38 13.42 -15.87
C PRO A 84 0.89 12.68 -15.39
N LEU A 85 0.91 12.22 -14.14
CA LEU A 85 2.00 11.42 -13.58
C LEU A 85 1.96 9.98 -14.08
N LEU A 86 0.77 9.37 -14.18
CA LEU A 86 0.58 8.04 -14.78
C LEU A 86 0.96 8.04 -16.25
N ASP A 87 0.57 9.07 -17.00
CA ASP A 87 0.92 9.26 -18.40
C ASP A 87 2.43 9.43 -18.64
N ARG A 88 3.13 10.14 -17.75
CA ARG A 88 4.59 10.28 -17.81
C ARG A 88 5.28 8.96 -17.50
N GLY A 89 4.82 8.26 -16.47
CA GLY A 89 5.35 6.94 -16.08
C GLY A 89 5.17 5.93 -17.21
N ALA A 90 3.99 5.85 -17.80
CA ALA A 90 3.70 4.96 -18.91
C ALA A 90 4.59 5.25 -20.14
N ARG A 91 4.72 6.52 -20.54
CA ARG A 91 5.60 6.89 -21.68
C ARG A 91 7.08 6.63 -21.42
N ALA A 92 7.56 6.85 -20.18
CA ALA A 92 8.94 6.54 -19.81
C ALA A 92 9.20 5.03 -19.84
N LEU A 93 8.23 4.22 -19.39
CA LEU A 93 8.28 2.76 -19.47
C LEU A 93 8.30 2.28 -20.91
N ASP A 94 7.39 2.76 -21.75
CA ASP A 94 7.29 2.43 -23.16
C ASP A 94 8.61 2.73 -23.92
N ALA A 95 9.19 3.90 -23.68
CA ALA A 95 10.45 4.30 -24.30
C ALA A 95 11.61 3.37 -23.91
N ARG A 96 11.69 2.94 -22.63
CA ARG A 96 12.73 2.02 -22.16
C ARG A 96 12.55 0.59 -22.69
N VAL A 97 11.32 0.09 -22.72
CA VAL A 97 11.01 -1.24 -23.28
C VAL A 97 11.26 -1.26 -24.77
N ALA A 98 10.90 -0.20 -25.52
CA ALA A 98 11.12 -0.11 -26.97
C ALA A 98 12.59 -0.17 -27.37
N THR A 99 13.53 0.29 -26.53
CA THR A 99 14.98 0.20 -26.81
C THR A 99 15.53 -1.23 -26.81
N HIS A 100 14.78 -2.19 -26.28
CA HIS A 100 15.17 -3.59 -26.13
C HIS A 100 14.18 -4.59 -26.77
N ALA A 101 13.31 -4.09 -27.67
CA ALA A 101 12.22 -4.87 -28.26
C ALA A 101 12.69 -6.12 -29.05
N ASP A 102 13.93 -6.14 -29.51
CA ASP A 102 14.59 -7.26 -30.23
C ASP A 102 15.07 -8.38 -29.28
N ARG A 103 15.08 -8.15 -27.96
CA ARG A 103 15.48 -9.10 -26.92
C ARG A 103 14.50 -9.09 -25.76
N SER A 104 13.52 -9.98 -25.81
CA SER A 104 12.45 -10.08 -24.82
C SER A 104 12.93 -10.07 -23.38
N ASP A 105 14.00 -10.81 -23.05
CA ASP A 105 14.53 -10.88 -21.69
C ASP A 105 15.04 -9.53 -21.17
N ARG A 106 15.70 -8.75 -22.05
CA ARG A 106 16.15 -7.40 -21.69
C ARG A 106 15.01 -6.43 -21.56
N ALA A 107 14.00 -6.54 -22.41
CA ALA A 107 12.81 -5.71 -22.33
C ALA A 107 12.06 -5.93 -21.00
N ILE A 108 11.89 -7.20 -20.59
CA ILE A 108 11.26 -7.54 -19.32
C ILE A 108 12.06 -6.99 -18.12
N ARG A 109 13.39 -7.21 -18.08
CA ARG A 109 14.25 -6.66 -17.02
C ARG A 109 14.17 -5.14 -16.95
N SER A 110 14.28 -4.46 -18.09
CA SER A 110 14.19 -3.00 -18.18
C SER A 110 12.82 -2.47 -17.73
N ALA A 111 11.74 -3.19 -18.04
CA ALA A 111 10.39 -2.86 -17.56
C ALA A 111 10.29 -2.98 -16.03
N VAL A 112 10.80 -4.08 -15.46
CA VAL A 112 10.80 -4.29 -14.00
C VAL A 112 11.62 -3.22 -13.30
N ASP A 113 12.83 -2.91 -13.76
CA ASP A 113 13.67 -1.86 -13.18
C ASP A 113 12.99 -0.50 -13.22
N SER A 114 12.33 -0.17 -14.34
CA SER A 114 11.60 1.09 -14.48
C SER A 114 10.39 1.17 -13.53
N LEU A 115 9.67 0.07 -13.35
CA LEU A 115 8.57 0.01 -12.38
C LEU A 115 9.08 0.16 -10.95
N VAL A 116 10.20 -0.48 -10.60
CA VAL A 116 10.85 -0.34 -9.29
C VAL A 116 11.27 1.11 -9.03
N GLU A 117 11.87 1.78 -10.02
CA GLU A 117 12.24 3.20 -9.91
C GLU A 117 11.02 4.12 -9.72
N LEU A 118 9.89 3.81 -10.38
CA LEU A 118 8.68 4.61 -10.29
C LEU A 118 7.89 4.39 -9.01
N THR A 119 7.83 3.14 -8.55
CA THR A 119 6.94 2.74 -7.43
C THR A 119 7.66 2.64 -6.10
N HIS A 120 9.00 2.58 -6.11
CA HIS A 120 9.84 2.29 -4.93
C HIS A 120 9.45 0.98 -4.22
N ASN A 121 8.95 0.00 -4.97
CA ASN A 121 8.60 -1.33 -4.48
C ASN A 121 9.62 -2.38 -4.92
N LEU A 122 9.46 -3.62 -4.44
CA LEU A 122 10.14 -4.79 -4.99
C LEU A 122 9.48 -5.19 -6.31
N GLY A 123 10.26 -5.36 -7.37
CA GLY A 123 9.82 -5.86 -8.66
C GLY A 123 10.25 -7.31 -8.88
N LEU A 124 9.32 -8.14 -9.31
CA LEU A 124 9.54 -9.56 -9.63
C LEU A 124 9.07 -9.88 -11.05
N ALA A 125 9.83 -10.64 -11.80
CA ALA A 125 9.39 -11.19 -13.08
C ALA A 125 9.98 -12.59 -13.31
N THR A 126 9.23 -13.45 -13.99
CA THR A 126 9.72 -14.73 -14.49
C THR A 126 10.12 -14.59 -15.96
N ILE A 127 11.33 -15.02 -16.29
CA ILE A 127 11.88 -15.02 -17.64
C ILE A 127 12.31 -16.44 -17.96
N GLY A 128 11.48 -17.18 -18.71
CA GLY A 128 11.63 -18.62 -18.82
C GLY A 128 11.52 -19.27 -17.44
N ASP A 129 12.53 -20.07 -17.06
CA ASP A 129 12.59 -20.73 -15.75
C ASP A 129 13.35 -19.92 -14.67
N GLN A 130 13.76 -18.68 -15.01
CA GLN A 130 14.52 -17.83 -14.09
C GLN A 130 13.63 -16.77 -13.46
N LEU A 131 13.82 -16.55 -12.15
CA LEU A 131 13.24 -15.43 -11.42
C LEU A 131 14.21 -14.24 -11.49
N TYR A 132 13.71 -13.11 -11.99
CA TYR A 132 14.38 -11.82 -11.93
C TYR A 132 13.80 -10.98 -10.81
N MET A 133 14.66 -10.41 -9.97
CA MET A 133 14.26 -9.52 -8.85
C MET A 133 15.02 -8.20 -8.94
N SER A 134 14.33 -7.10 -8.66
CA SER A 134 14.89 -5.75 -8.56
C SER A 134 14.24 -5.00 -7.40
N GLY A 135 15.00 -4.10 -6.72
CA GLY A 135 14.44 -3.28 -5.65
C GLY A 135 14.41 -3.94 -4.27
N MET A 136 15.24 -4.94 -3.97
CA MET A 136 15.31 -5.56 -2.63
C MET A 136 15.55 -4.55 -1.49
N ALA A 137 16.33 -3.49 -1.73
CA ALA A 137 16.53 -2.44 -0.75
C ALA A 137 15.22 -1.71 -0.40
N ASN A 138 14.33 -1.52 -1.37
CA ASN A 138 13.02 -0.90 -1.14
C ASN A 138 12.16 -1.77 -0.22
N LEU A 139 12.19 -3.11 -0.41
CA LEU A 139 11.47 -4.03 0.47
C LEU A 139 11.96 -3.90 1.92
N PHE A 140 13.27 -3.96 2.16
CA PHE A 140 13.82 -3.89 3.51
C PHE A 140 13.75 -2.50 4.14
N SER A 141 13.47 -1.45 3.37
CA SER A 141 13.22 -0.10 3.88
C SER A 141 11.78 0.12 4.34
N GLN A 142 10.87 -0.82 4.08
CA GLN A 142 9.49 -0.72 4.54
C GLN A 142 9.42 -0.75 6.08
N PRO A 143 8.49 0.00 6.69
CA PRO A 143 8.39 0.12 8.16
C PRO A 143 8.27 -1.23 8.87
N GLU A 144 7.63 -2.21 8.26
CA GLU A 144 7.42 -3.56 8.80
C GLU A 144 8.72 -4.35 8.98
N PHE A 145 9.75 -4.03 8.19
CA PHE A 145 11.06 -4.69 8.25
C PHE A 145 12.08 -3.90 9.07
N VAL A 146 11.88 -2.60 9.24
CA VAL A 146 12.76 -1.73 10.02
C VAL A 146 12.61 -2.07 11.51
N GLY A 147 13.65 -2.66 12.10
CA GLY A 147 13.67 -3.02 13.52
C GLY A 147 13.13 -4.41 13.86
N SER A 148 12.72 -5.22 12.88
CA SER A 148 12.22 -6.58 13.09
C SER A 148 13.06 -7.62 12.35
N SER A 149 14.12 -8.11 13.00
CA SER A 149 14.97 -9.18 12.44
C SER A 149 14.20 -10.50 12.18
N HIS A 150 13.04 -10.68 12.81
CA HIS A 150 12.23 -11.89 12.65
C HIS A 150 11.48 -11.91 11.30
N ASN A 151 11.01 -10.76 10.85
CA ASN A 151 10.27 -10.66 9.57
C ASN A 151 11.19 -10.84 8.36
N VAL A 152 12.46 -10.46 8.48
CA VAL A 152 13.45 -10.61 7.40
C VAL A 152 13.76 -12.08 7.12
N GLN A 153 13.75 -12.96 8.15
CA GLN A 153 14.02 -14.39 7.99
C GLN A 153 12.88 -15.16 7.27
N GLN A 154 11.67 -14.60 7.18
CA GLN A 154 10.56 -15.25 6.49
C GLN A 154 10.51 -14.95 4.98
N VAL A 155 11.28 -13.98 4.51
CA VAL A 155 11.27 -13.51 3.10
C VAL A 155 12.53 -13.96 2.34
N ALA A 156 13.57 -14.39 3.04
CA ALA A 156 14.81 -14.90 2.47
C ALA A 156 14.76 -16.43 2.29
#